data_e149e49e2cc31c410a6287c2946aaaae
#
_entry.id   e149e49e2cc31c410a6287c2946aaaae
#
_cell.length_a   1.000
_cell.length_b   1.000
_cell.length_c   1.000
_cell.angle_alpha   90.00
_cell.angle_beta   90.00
_cell.angle_gamma   90.00
#
_symmetry.space_group_name_H-M   'P 1'
#
loop_
_entity.id
_entity.type
_entity.pdbx_description
1 polymer ?
#
loop_
_entity_poly.entity_id
_entity_poly.type
_entity_poly.pdbx_seq_one_letter_code
_entity_poly.pdbx_strand_id
1 'polypeptide(L)'
;MSHIRLIISDIDGTILNDHHQIDPQLAALIPDLKREEIPFVLASARSPKGMAPIAKELGIVDCPMACYNGALIQKGEQVLFEHPLDKNEARQFINWVNQHFPQVSINLYSG
;
A
#
# COMPACT_ATOMS: atom_id res chain seq x y z
N MET A 1 -25.12 -17.16 2.90
CA MET A 1 -24.11 -16.71 3.90
C MET A 1 -22.85 -16.31 3.18
N SER A 2 -22.41 -15.13 3.45
CA SER A 2 -21.21 -14.60 2.83
C SER A 2 -19.97 -15.23 3.47
N HIS A 3 -19.03 -15.70 2.64
CA HIS A 3 -17.78 -16.27 3.10
C HIS A 3 -16.60 -15.35 2.74
N ILE A 4 -16.73 -14.08 3.09
CA ILE A 4 -15.65 -13.12 2.92
C ILE A 4 -14.52 -13.50 3.86
N ARG A 5 -13.32 -13.73 3.31
CA ARG A 5 -12.14 -14.13 4.07
C ARG A 5 -11.05 -13.07 4.09
N LEU A 6 -11.17 -12.08 3.22
CA LEU A 6 -10.14 -11.07 3.03
C LEU A 6 -10.76 -9.87 2.34
N ILE A 7 -10.40 -8.67 2.81
CA ILE A 7 -10.75 -7.43 2.14
C ILE A 7 -9.46 -6.73 1.76
N ILE A 8 -9.33 -6.35 0.50
CA ILE A 8 -8.21 -5.55 -0.01
C ILE A 8 -8.79 -4.23 -0.48
N SER A 9 -8.24 -3.12 0.00
CA SER A 9 -8.74 -1.80 -0.34
C SER A 9 -7.62 -0.87 -0.75
N ASP A 10 -7.90 -0.08 -1.78
CA ASP A 10 -7.07 1.06 -2.15
C ASP A 10 -7.18 2.16 -1.08
N ILE A 11 -6.23 3.08 -1.07
CA ILE A 11 -6.20 4.16 -0.08
C ILE A 11 -6.77 5.45 -0.65
N ASP A 12 -6.11 6.02 -1.64
CA ASP A 12 -6.48 7.34 -2.16
C ASP A 12 -7.75 7.25 -3.00
N GLY A 13 -8.72 8.12 -2.67
CA GLY A 13 -10.00 8.12 -3.35
C GLY A 13 -10.96 7.03 -2.90
N THR A 14 -10.55 6.15 -1.97
CA THR A 14 -11.38 5.06 -1.47
C THR A 14 -11.53 5.17 0.05
N ILE A 15 -10.42 5.01 0.78
CA ILE A 15 -10.40 5.12 2.25
C ILE A 15 -10.31 6.57 2.68
N LEU A 16 -9.49 7.35 1.99
CA LEU A 16 -9.33 8.77 2.25
C LEU A 16 -10.33 9.58 1.43
N ASN A 17 -11.04 10.48 2.08
CA ASN A 17 -11.94 11.41 1.41
C ASN A 17 -11.14 12.54 0.73
N ASP A 18 -11.86 13.52 0.14
CA ASP A 18 -11.25 14.65 -0.57
C ASP A 18 -10.37 15.52 0.32
N HIS A 19 -10.53 15.42 1.63
CA HIS A 19 -9.71 16.13 2.62
C HIS A 19 -8.59 15.27 3.19
N HIS A 20 -8.30 14.13 2.57
CA HIS A 20 -7.28 13.15 3.01
C HIS A 20 -7.52 12.65 4.43
N GLN A 21 -8.81 12.53 4.80
CA GLN A 21 -9.23 11.99 6.10
C GLN A 21 -9.87 10.63 5.90
N ILE A 22 -9.67 9.75 6.89
CA ILE A 22 -10.24 8.41 6.86
C ILE A 22 -11.75 8.51 7.06
N ASP A 23 -12.51 7.75 6.25
CA ASP A 23 -13.95 7.67 6.36
C ASP A 23 -14.35 7.09 7.73
N PRO A 24 -15.14 7.83 8.54
CA PRO A 24 -15.53 7.34 9.85
C PRO A 24 -16.35 6.06 9.81
N GLN A 25 -17.13 5.83 8.76
CA GLN A 25 -17.90 4.59 8.61
C GLN A 25 -17.00 3.38 8.46
N LEU A 26 -15.90 3.55 7.71
CA LEU A 26 -14.91 2.50 7.57
C LEU A 26 -14.22 2.23 8.90
N ALA A 27 -13.79 3.29 9.59
CA ALA A 27 -13.13 3.13 10.89
C ALA A 27 -14.02 2.38 11.89
N ALA A 28 -15.32 2.64 11.84
CA ALA A 28 -16.29 1.95 12.70
C ALA A 28 -16.48 0.47 12.33
N LEU A 29 -16.23 0.12 11.07
CA LEU A 29 -16.36 -1.26 10.59
C LEU A 29 -15.20 -2.16 11.01
N ILE A 30 -14.01 -1.60 11.20
CA ILE A 30 -12.80 -2.38 11.48
C ILE A 30 -12.94 -3.31 12.70
N PRO A 31 -13.50 -2.87 13.86
CA PRO A 31 -13.68 -3.79 14.98
C PRO A 31 -14.55 -5.00 14.63
N ASP A 32 -15.57 -4.83 13.80
CA ASP A 32 -16.43 -5.91 13.37
C ASP A 32 -15.66 -6.92 12.50
N LEU A 33 -14.80 -6.44 11.63
CA LEU A 33 -13.97 -7.30 10.80
C LEU A 33 -12.99 -8.10 11.66
N LYS A 34 -12.43 -7.49 12.69
CA LYS A 34 -11.52 -8.19 13.61
C LYS A 34 -12.23 -9.32 14.36
N ARG A 35 -13.47 -9.09 14.79
CA ARG A 35 -14.25 -10.12 15.47
C ARG A 35 -14.52 -11.31 14.55
N GLU A 36 -14.74 -11.05 13.27
CA GLU A 36 -14.97 -12.08 12.26
C GLU A 36 -13.67 -12.67 11.71
N GLU A 37 -12.52 -12.22 12.21
CA GLU A 37 -11.20 -12.66 11.76
C GLU A 37 -10.98 -12.43 10.26
N ILE A 38 -11.51 -11.32 9.75
CA ILE A 38 -11.34 -10.93 8.36
C ILE A 38 -10.24 -9.88 8.27
N PRO A 39 -9.07 -10.20 7.67
CA PRO A 39 -8.01 -9.22 7.48
C PRO A 39 -8.43 -8.11 6.53
N PHE A 40 -8.03 -6.89 6.85
CA PHE A 40 -8.24 -5.72 6.01
C PHE A 40 -6.88 -5.25 5.51
N VAL A 41 -6.61 -5.47 4.23
CA VAL A 41 -5.29 -5.22 3.63
C VAL A 41 -5.35 -3.94 2.81
N LEU A 42 -4.45 -3.02 3.10
CA LEU A 42 -4.26 -1.82 2.30
C LEU A 42 -3.37 -2.13 1.11
N ALA A 43 -3.75 -1.63 -0.07
CA ALA A 43 -2.98 -1.76 -1.28
C ALA A 43 -2.83 -0.38 -1.92
N SER A 44 -1.60 0.05 -2.20
CA SER A 44 -1.34 1.38 -2.71
C SER A 44 0.00 1.45 -3.43
N ALA A 45 0.17 2.50 -4.23
CA ALA A 45 1.48 2.84 -4.79
C ALA A 45 2.44 3.38 -3.73
N ARG A 46 1.94 3.69 -2.53
CA ARG A 46 2.74 4.29 -1.45
C ARG A 46 3.80 3.33 -0.93
N SER A 47 4.86 3.90 -0.36
CA SER A 47 5.88 3.16 0.38
C SER A 47 5.33 2.69 1.73
N PRO A 48 6.02 1.76 2.43
CA PRO A 48 5.63 1.38 3.78
C PRO A 48 5.52 2.57 4.73
N LYS A 49 6.42 3.54 4.64
CA LYS A 49 6.38 4.75 5.46
C LYS A 49 5.16 5.60 5.16
N GLY A 50 4.71 5.61 3.91
CA GLY A 50 3.51 6.35 3.51
C GLY A 50 2.22 5.67 3.94
N MET A 51 2.23 4.36 4.14
CA MET A 51 1.06 3.58 4.52
C MET A 51 0.93 3.37 6.03
N ALA A 52 2.05 3.32 6.75
CA ALA A 52 2.05 2.98 8.16
C ALA A 52 1.16 3.90 9.02
N PRO A 53 1.15 5.23 8.83
CA PRO A 53 0.26 6.09 9.63
C PRO A 53 -1.22 5.78 9.41
N ILE A 54 -1.61 5.42 8.20
CA ILE A 54 -2.99 5.09 7.86
C ILE A 54 -3.39 3.77 8.51
N ALA A 55 -2.52 2.77 8.44
CA ALA A 55 -2.75 1.48 9.08
C ALA A 55 -2.87 1.64 10.60
N LYS A 56 -2.05 2.50 11.18
CA LYS A 56 -2.08 2.77 12.62
C LYS A 56 -3.40 3.44 13.02
N GLU A 57 -3.83 4.43 12.26
CA GLU A 57 -5.07 5.15 12.54
C GLU A 57 -6.29 4.24 12.42
N LEU A 58 -6.29 3.32 11.44
CA LEU A 58 -7.35 2.33 11.28
C LEU A 58 -7.26 1.19 12.32
N GLY A 59 -6.11 1.03 12.97
CA GLY A 59 -5.92 -0.07 13.91
C GLY A 59 -5.69 -1.43 13.26
N ILE A 60 -5.06 -1.43 12.08
CA ILE A 60 -4.81 -2.66 11.30
C ILE A 60 -3.32 -2.93 11.08
N VAL A 61 -2.48 -2.52 12.03
CA VAL A 61 -1.03 -2.75 11.95
C VAL A 61 -0.66 -4.22 11.95
N ASP A 62 -1.58 -5.08 12.40
CA ASP A 62 -1.43 -6.53 12.42
C ASP A 62 -1.83 -7.19 11.10
N CYS A 63 -2.31 -6.42 10.13
CA CYS A 63 -2.65 -6.92 8.80
C CYS A 63 -1.53 -6.61 7.80
N PRO A 64 -1.38 -7.44 6.75
CA PRO A 64 -0.43 -7.11 5.69
C PRO A 64 -0.77 -5.84 4.95
N MET A 65 0.25 -5.18 4.40
CA MET A 65 0.10 -4.03 3.51
C MET A 65 0.79 -4.32 2.19
N ALA A 66 0.09 -4.08 1.09
CA ALA A 66 0.68 -4.18 -0.25
C ALA A 66 1.16 -2.80 -0.70
N CYS A 67 2.45 -2.59 -0.64
CA CYS A 67 3.12 -1.34 -0.96
C CYS A 67 3.63 -1.35 -2.39
N TYR A 68 3.90 -0.18 -2.96
CA TYR A 68 4.45 -0.06 -4.32
C TYR A 68 3.65 -0.87 -5.34
N ASN A 69 2.31 -0.79 -5.26
CA ASN A 69 1.39 -1.54 -6.15
C ASN A 69 1.61 -3.06 -6.09
N GLY A 70 1.93 -3.58 -4.90
CA GLY A 70 2.11 -5.01 -4.69
C GLY A 70 3.53 -5.52 -4.88
N ALA A 71 4.49 -4.67 -5.21
CA ALA A 71 5.88 -5.10 -5.33
C ALA A 71 6.51 -5.43 -3.97
N LEU A 72 5.92 -4.94 -2.89
CA LEU A 72 6.34 -5.24 -1.53
C LEU A 72 5.11 -5.49 -0.68
N ILE A 73 5.01 -6.68 -0.09
CA ILE A 73 3.95 -6.99 0.87
C ILE A 73 4.60 -7.18 2.23
N GLN A 74 4.14 -6.43 3.20
CA GLN A 74 4.77 -6.35 4.50
C GLN A 74 3.71 -6.38 5.60
N LYS A 75 4.02 -7.09 6.68
CA LYS A 75 3.19 -7.13 7.89
C LYS A 75 4.04 -6.64 9.05
N GLY A 76 3.74 -5.44 9.55
CA GLY A 76 4.64 -4.78 10.49
C GLY A 76 6.00 -4.57 9.86
N GLU A 77 7.05 -5.12 10.46
CA GLU A 77 8.40 -5.08 9.90
C GLU A 77 8.76 -6.34 9.12
N GLN A 78 7.86 -7.32 9.07
CA GLN A 78 8.11 -8.59 8.38
C GLN A 78 7.75 -8.46 6.91
N VAL A 79 8.72 -8.70 6.03
CA VAL A 79 8.50 -8.73 4.59
C VAL A 79 7.96 -10.11 4.22
N LEU A 80 6.74 -10.15 3.66
CA LEU A 80 6.09 -11.38 3.23
C LEU A 80 6.36 -11.70 1.77
N PHE A 81 6.51 -10.67 0.95
CA PHE A 81 6.79 -10.78 -0.48
C PHE A 81 7.52 -9.55 -0.94
N GLU A 82 8.52 -9.73 -1.80
CA GLU A 82 9.28 -8.62 -2.36
C GLU A 82 9.71 -8.97 -3.78
N HIS A 83 9.47 -8.03 -4.68
CA HIS A 83 9.90 -8.17 -6.08
C HIS A 83 10.65 -6.90 -6.48
N PRO A 84 11.92 -6.78 -6.05
CA PRO A 84 12.71 -5.60 -6.36
C PRO A 84 13.07 -5.55 -7.84
N LEU A 85 13.19 -4.34 -8.35
CA LEU A 85 13.67 -4.12 -9.70
C LEU A 85 15.19 -4.33 -9.73
N ASP A 86 15.68 -5.04 -10.76
CA ASP A 86 17.10 -5.22 -10.95
C ASP A 86 17.78 -3.86 -11.18
N LYS A 87 18.93 -3.65 -10.50
CA LYS A 87 19.62 -2.36 -10.53
C LYS A 87 20.07 -1.97 -11.95
N ASN A 88 20.52 -2.94 -12.74
CA ASN A 88 20.97 -2.67 -14.10
C ASN A 88 19.79 -2.31 -14.99
N GLU A 89 18.69 -3.04 -14.87
CA GLU A 89 17.47 -2.74 -15.62
C GLU A 89 16.92 -1.36 -15.25
N ALA A 90 16.91 -1.04 -13.96
CA ALA A 90 16.45 0.25 -13.48
C ALA A 90 17.31 1.38 -14.05
N ARG A 91 18.63 1.21 -14.04
CA ARG A 91 19.58 2.21 -14.58
C ARG A 91 19.37 2.41 -16.08
N GLN A 92 19.23 1.32 -16.83
CA GLN A 92 18.98 1.39 -18.26
C GLN A 92 17.66 2.12 -18.56
N PHE A 93 16.63 1.81 -17.82
CA PHE A 93 15.32 2.45 -17.96
C PHE A 93 15.39 3.95 -17.67
N ILE A 94 16.05 4.33 -16.58
CA ILE A 94 16.20 5.73 -16.20
C ILE A 94 16.97 6.50 -17.29
N ASN A 95 18.06 5.93 -17.79
CA ASN A 95 18.84 6.55 -18.84
C ASN A 95 18.03 6.73 -20.11
N TRP A 96 17.25 5.72 -20.47
CA TRP A 96 16.37 5.79 -21.64
C TRP A 96 15.33 6.90 -21.50
N VAL A 97 14.68 6.99 -20.33
CA VAL A 97 13.67 8.03 -20.07
C VAL A 97 14.30 9.41 -20.10
N ASN A 98 15.47 9.58 -19.50
CA ASN A 98 16.15 10.89 -19.46
C ASN A 98 16.55 11.36 -20.86
N GLN A 99 16.90 10.42 -21.77
CA GLN A 99 17.25 10.76 -23.15
C GLN A 99 16.02 11.15 -23.98
N HIS A 100 14.92 10.45 -23.80
CA HIS A 100 13.73 10.60 -24.64
C HIS A 100 12.71 11.58 -24.06
N PHE A 101 12.64 11.66 -22.72
CA PHE A 101 11.66 12.48 -22.02
C PHE A 101 12.33 13.23 -20.86
N PRO A 102 13.24 14.19 -21.16
CA PRO A 102 14.02 14.83 -20.09
C PRO A 102 13.18 15.65 -19.10
N GLN A 103 11.93 15.99 -19.45
CA GLN A 103 11.03 16.73 -18.57
C GLN A 103 10.28 15.84 -17.60
N VAL A 104 10.38 14.51 -17.72
CA VAL A 104 9.67 13.58 -16.85
C VAL A 104 10.46 13.36 -15.57
N SER A 105 9.79 13.45 -14.44
CA SER A 105 10.38 13.16 -13.15
C SER A 105 10.25 11.66 -12.84
N ILE A 106 11.36 11.06 -12.40
CA ILE A 106 11.40 9.65 -12.04
C ILE A 106 11.66 9.54 -10.54
N ASN A 107 10.82 8.78 -9.85
CA ASN A 107 10.98 8.52 -8.43
C ASN A 107 11.35 7.06 -8.21
N LEU A 108 12.47 6.82 -7.53
CA LEU A 108 12.90 5.50 -7.12
C LEU A 108 12.79 5.38 -5.60
N TYR A 109 12.30 4.22 -5.17
CA TYR A 109 12.19 3.92 -3.75
C TYR A 109 13.10 2.74 -3.43
N SER A 110 13.93 2.88 -2.41
CA SER A 110 14.80 1.82 -1.95
C SER A 110 14.57 1.54 -0.47
N GLY A 111 14.53 0.29 -0.15
CA GLY A 111 14.37 -0.17 1.22
C GLY A 111 12.95 -0.17 1.69
#